data_75daf73b866ecb35940a8a4a861af308
#
_entry.id   75daf73b866ecb35940a8a4a861af308
#
_cell.length_a   1.000
_cell.length_b   1.000
_cell.length_c   1.000
_cell.angle_alpha   90.00
_cell.angle_beta   90.00
_cell.angle_gamma   90.00
#
_symmetry.space_group_name_H-M   'P 1'
#
loop_
_entity.id
_entity.type
_entity.pdbx_description
1 polymer ?
#
loop_
_entity_poly.entity_id
_entity_poly.type
_entity_poly.pdbx_seq_one_letter_code
_entity_poly.pdbx_strand_id
1 'polypeptide(L)'
;YSYGGEVINFQDYYLYNMEGSGNQYAIVADRYISDEQPGRNNVPIASRISTPNTSLKLSSYYVEDASFFRCANITLGYTLPKRWMSKLHVSSCRVYFSGDNLFTITPYRGYNPEVSYKSSNLMPGFDWGCYPLARIYSLGLNLTF
;
A
#
# COMPACT_ATOMS: atom_id res chain seq x y z
N TYR A 1 10.62 8.59 -3.85
CA TYR A 1 11.00 7.33 -3.17
C TYR A 1 11.20 7.59 -1.68
N SER A 2 10.98 6.56 -0.88
CA SER A 2 11.34 6.52 0.54
C SER A 2 12.15 5.25 0.80
N TYR A 3 13.13 5.34 1.70
CA TYR A 3 13.98 4.21 2.05
C TYR A 3 14.21 4.17 3.56
N GLY A 4 14.21 2.95 4.15
CA GLY A 4 14.48 2.73 5.56
C GLY A 4 13.30 3.06 6.49
N GLY A 5 12.09 3.23 5.95
CA GLY A 5 10.88 3.37 6.74
C GLY A 5 10.41 2.03 7.28
N GLU A 6 9.78 2.03 8.45
CA GLU A 6 9.16 0.85 9.04
C GLU A 6 7.66 1.12 9.28
N VAL A 7 6.85 0.08 9.08
CA VAL A 7 5.40 0.11 9.27
C VAL A 7 4.99 -1.09 10.13
N ILE A 8 4.14 -0.83 11.11
CA ILE A 8 3.45 -1.87 11.86
C ILE A 8 2.22 -2.29 11.06
N ASN A 9 2.26 -3.52 10.51
CA ASN A 9 1.13 -4.12 9.79
C ASN A 9 0.10 -4.67 10.77
N PHE A 10 -0.89 -3.85 11.10
CA PHE A 10 -1.92 -4.24 12.06
C PHE A 10 -2.97 -5.17 11.47
N GLN A 11 -3.08 -5.27 10.13
CA GLN A 11 -3.90 -6.29 9.48
C GLN A 11 -3.35 -7.68 9.74
N ASP A 12 -2.02 -7.85 9.64
CA ASP A 12 -1.36 -9.11 9.96
C ASP A 12 -1.59 -9.50 11.42
N TYR A 13 -1.55 -8.53 12.33
CA TYR A 13 -1.88 -8.76 13.73
C TYR A 13 -3.26 -9.42 13.92
N TYR A 14 -4.28 -8.98 13.18
CA TYR A 14 -5.61 -9.62 13.23
C TYR A 14 -5.67 -10.95 12.50
N LEU A 15 -5.03 -11.06 11.34
CA LEU A 15 -5.16 -12.23 10.48
C LEU A 15 -4.24 -13.40 10.88
N TYR A 16 -3.23 -13.14 11.72
CA TYR A 16 -2.45 -14.16 12.42
C TYR A 16 -3.00 -14.49 13.82
N ASN A 17 -4.03 -13.78 14.26
CA ASN A 17 -4.63 -14.04 15.57
C ASN A 17 -5.43 -15.33 15.56
N MET A 18 -4.96 -16.33 16.31
CA MET A 18 -5.59 -17.64 16.44
C MET A 18 -6.44 -17.77 17.71
N GLU A 19 -6.79 -16.69 18.37
CA GLU A 19 -7.54 -16.67 19.62
C GLU A 19 -9.03 -16.35 19.44
N GLY A 20 -9.56 -16.35 18.23
CA GLY A 20 -10.94 -15.97 17.96
C GLY A 20 -11.61 -16.81 16.90
N SER A 21 -12.84 -16.43 16.57
CA SER A 21 -13.64 -17.03 15.49
C SER A 21 -13.48 -16.30 14.15
N GLY A 22 -12.52 -15.37 14.03
CA GLY A 22 -12.28 -14.60 12.83
C GLY A 22 -11.60 -15.39 11.72
N ASN A 23 -11.67 -14.87 10.50
CA ASN A 23 -10.92 -15.40 9.38
C ASN A 23 -9.42 -15.17 9.59
N GLN A 24 -8.62 -16.11 9.13
CA GLN A 24 -7.16 -16.11 9.27
C GLN A 24 -6.49 -16.35 7.92
N TYR A 25 -5.20 -16.06 7.83
CA TYR A 25 -4.41 -16.45 6.67
C TYR A 25 -4.27 -17.97 6.54
N ALA A 26 -4.28 -18.47 5.31
CA ALA A 26 -4.10 -19.92 5.05
C ALA A 26 -2.79 -20.48 5.63
N ILE A 27 -1.73 -19.66 5.72
CA ILE A 27 -0.43 -20.04 6.31
C ILE A 27 -0.55 -20.45 7.79
N VAL A 28 -1.60 -20.00 8.50
CA VAL A 28 -1.84 -20.37 9.89
C VAL A 28 -2.10 -21.87 10.05
N ALA A 29 -2.51 -22.58 8.99
CA ALA A 29 -2.61 -24.03 9.00
C ALA A 29 -1.26 -24.72 9.23
N ASP A 30 -0.14 -24.08 8.82
CA ASP A 30 1.22 -24.56 9.00
C ASP A 30 1.87 -24.10 10.32
N ARG A 31 1.06 -23.74 11.31
CA ARG A 31 1.56 -23.31 12.62
C ARG A 31 2.29 -24.44 13.37
N TYR A 32 3.08 -24.06 14.37
CA TYR A 32 3.65 -25.02 15.30
C TYR A 32 2.53 -25.77 16.06
N ILE A 33 2.60 -27.09 16.08
CA ILE A 33 1.68 -27.96 16.83
C ILE A 33 2.44 -28.74 17.91
N SER A 34 3.53 -29.37 17.55
CA SER A 34 4.40 -30.13 18.44
C SER A 34 5.82 -30.22 17.86
N ASP A 35 6.77 -30.78 18.63
CA ASP A 35 8.13 -31.03 18.15
C ASP A 35 8.19 -32.02 16.98
N GLU A 36 7.19 -32.91 16.86
CA GLU A 36 7.04 -33.83 15.72
C GLU A 36 6.40 -33.13 14.51
N GLN A 37 5.64 -32.06 14.76
CA GLN A 37 4.98 -31.24 13.75
C GLN A 37 5.30 -29.75 13.98
N PRO A 38 6.54 -29.35 13.73
CA PRO A 38 6.98 -28.00 14.04
C PRO A 38 6.40 -26.92 13.11
N GLY A 39 5.73 -27.33 12.03
CA GLY A 39 5.17 -26.40 11.04
C GLY A 39 6.24 -25.48 10.45
N ARG A 40 5.84 -24.26 10.11
CA ARG A 40 6.77 -23.19 9.74
C ARG A 40 7.18 -22.40 10.97
N ASN A 41 8.47 -22.28 11.21
CA ASN A 41 9.02 -21.61 12.41
C ASN A 41 8.63 -20.14 12.58
N ASN A 42 8.11 -19.51 11.53
CA ASN A 42 7.68 -18.10 11.54
C ASN A 42 6.18 -17.93 11.75
N VAL A 43 5.43 -18.98 12.04
CA VAL A 43 3.99 -18.88 12.33
C VAL A 43 3.78 -19.11 13.82
N PRO A 44 3.12 -18.16 14.53
CA PRO A 44 2.89 -18.26 15.97
C PRO A 44 2.07 -19.51 16.35
N ILE A 45 2.23 -19.97 17.59
CA ILE A 45 1.44 -21.06 18.15
C ILE A 45 0.00 -20.60 18.43
N ALA A 46 -0.97 -21.49 18.15
CA ALA A 46 -2.35 -21.26 18.55
C ALA A 46 -2.53 -21.45 20.06
N SER A 47 -3.21 -20.52 20.71
CA SER A 47 -3.55 -20.63 22.13
C SER A 47 -5.00 -20.18 22.38
N ARG A 48 -5.72 -20.92 23.21
CA ARG A 48 -7.06 -20.52 23.67
C ARG A 48 -7.00 -19.55 24.86
N ILE A 49 -5.85 -19.41 25.46
CA ILE A 49 -5.64 -18.58 26.64
C ILE A 49 -4.66 -17.49 26.26
N SER A 50 -5.06 -16.23 26.50
CA SER A 50 -4.17 -15.11 26.32
C SER A 50 -3.02 -15.21 27.33
N THR A 51 -1.89 -15.72 26.90
CA THR A 51 -0.67 -15.80 27.70
C THR A 51 0.30 -14.69 27.27
N PRO A 52 1.31 -14.38 28.09
CA PRO A 52 2.33 -13.39 27.72
C PRO A 52 3.02 -13.61 26.36
N ASN A 53 2.99 -14.82 25.83
CA ASN A 53 3.65 -15.23 24.58
C ASN A 53 2.66 -15.53 23.45
N THR A 54 1.43 -15.03 23.53
CA THR A 54 0.44 -15.23 22.48
C THR A 54 0.62 -14.28 21.30
N SER A 55 0.07 -14.64 20.16
CA SER A 55 0.04 -13.83 18.93
C SER A 55 -0.66 -12.47 19.08
N LEU A 56 -1.37 -12.24 20.18
CA LEU A 56 -2.08 -10.99 20.48
C LEU A 56 -1.18 -9.86 20.98
N LYS A 57 0.11 -10.06 21.16
CA LYS A 57 1.02 -8.97 21.53
C LYS A 57 1.64 -8.36 20.30
N LEU A 58 1.56 -7.02 20.22
CA LEU A 58 2.34 -6.28 19.25
C LEU A 58 3.82 -6.56 19.50
N SER A 59 4.49 -7.04 18.47
CA SER A 59 5.91 -7.39 18.49
C SER A 59 6.56 -6.98 17.17
N SER A 60 7.88 -7.05 17.10
CA SER A 60 8.64 -6.82 15.88
C SER A 60 8.25 -7.77 14.73
N TYR A 61 7.54 -8.86 15.01
CA TYR A 61 7.00 -9.77 14.01
C TYR A 61 6.05 -9.07 13.00
N TYR A 62 5.36 -8.01 13.43
CA TYR A 62 4.42 -7.25 12.62
C TYR A 62 5.03 -5.97 12.04
N VAL A 63 6.31 -5.75 12.25
CA VAL A 63 7.04 -4.62 11.67
C VAL A 63 7.58 -5.03 10.32
N GLU A 64 7.23 -4.28 9.29
CA GLU A 64 7.65 -4.51 7.91
C GLU A 64 8.42 -3.31 7.36
N ASP A 65 9.31 -3.59 6.40
CA ASP A 65 9.99 -2.54 5.65
C ASP A 65 8.99 -1.80 4.74
N ALA A 66 8.86 -0.50 4.99
CA ALA A 66 8.01 0.40 4.24
C ALA A 66 8.76 1.17 3.15
N SER A 67 9.94 0.73 2.77
CA SER A 67 10.66 1.32 1.64
C SER A 67 9.83 1.20 0.37
N PHE A 68 9.81 2.25 -0.45
CA PHE A 68 9.09 2.20 -1.72
C PHE A 68 9.65 3.13 -2.77
N PHE A 69 9.38 2.78 -4.01
CA PHE A 69 9.51 3.64 -5.18
C PHE A 69 8.15 3.77 -5.87
N ARG A 70 7.66 5.00 -6.01
CA ARG A 70 6.37 5.29 -6.63
C ARG A 70 6.51 6.23 -7.80
N CYS A 71 5.83 5.91 -8.90
CA CYS A 71 5.57 6.85 -9.97
C CYS A 71 4.32 7.66 -9.60
N ALA A 72 4.55 8.82 -8.96
CA ALA A 72 3.48 9.65 -8.43
C ALA A 72 2.68 10.35 -9.52
N ASN A 73 3.35 10.92 -10.53
CA ASN A 73 2.71 11.57 -11.66
C ASN A 73 3.60 11.49 -12.90
N ILE A 74 2.99 11.23 -14.04
CA ILE A 74 3.59 11.43 -15.37
C ILE A 74 2.59 12.22 -16.19
N THR A 75 3.05 13.35 -16.76
CA THR A 75 2.25 14.16 -17.67
C THR A 75 2.96 14.30 -19.01
N LEU A 76 2.29 13.90 -20.08
CA LEU A 76 2.72 14.07 -21.47
C LEU A 76 1.82 15.12 -22.12
N GLY A 77 2.41 16.20 -22.62
CA GLY A 77 1.66 17.26 -23.28
C GLY A 77 2.24 17.59 -24.65
N TYR A 78 1.38 17.78 -25.63
CA TYR A 78 1.76 18.19 -26.97
C TYR A 78 0.99 19.43 -27.38
N THR A 79 1.72 20.45 -27.81
CA THR A 79 1.13 21.67 -28.35
C THR A 79 1.08 21.56 -29.87
N LEU A 80 -0.11 21.69 -30.42
CA LEU A 80 -0.36 21.58 -31.86
C LEU A 80 0.30 22.71 -32.63
N PRO A 81 0.87 22.44 -33.82
CA PRO A 81 1.49 23.46 -34.66
C PRO A 81 0.51 24.56 -35.05
N LYS A 82 0.99 25.81 -35.07
CA LYS A 82 0.18 26.99 -35.43
C LYS A 82 -0.50 26.88 -36.80
N ARG A 83 0.10 26.16 -37.74
CA ARG A 83 -0.48 25.93 -39.09
C ARG A 83 -1.88 25.29 -39.04
N TRP A 84 -2.12 24.43 -38.06
CA TRP A 84 -3.41 23.74 -37.94
C TRP A 84 -4.42 24.65 -37.19
N MET A 85 -3.91 25.40 -36.24
CA MET A 85 -4.74 26.26 -35.38
C MET A 85 -5.24 27.51 -36.08
N SER A 86 -4.45 28.10 -36.99
CA SER A 86 -4.87 29.29 -37.75
C SER A 86 -6.12 29.07 -38.61
N LYS A 87 -6.33 27.84 -39.09
CA LYS A 87 -7.56 27.49 -39.83
C LYS A 87 -8.81 27.43 -38.96
N LEU A 88 -8.63 27.26 -37.64
CA LEU A 88 -9.72 27.13 -36.66
C LEU A 88 -9.93 28.41 -35.86
N HIS A 89 -9.22 29.49 -36.17
CA HIS A 89 -9.26 30.76 -35.41
C HIS A 89 -8.90 30.59 -33.93
N VAL A 90 -8.03 29.60 -33.61
CA VAL A 90 -7.52 29.31 -32.27
C VAL A 90 -6.04 29.70 -32.22
N SER A 91 -5.66 30.47 -31.21
CA SER A 91 -4.27 30.94 -31.03
C SER A 91 -3.33 29.78 -30.64
N SER A 92 -3.78 28.89 -29.77
CA SER A 92 -3.03 27.69 -29.42
C SER A 92 -3.96 26.56 -28.92
N CYS A 93 -3.50 25.32 -29.16
CA CYS A 93 -4.15 24.12 -28.63
C CYS A 93 -3.09 23.19 -28.06
N ARG A 94 -3.25 22.81 -26.81
CA ARG A 94 -2.40 21.83 -26.14
C ARG A 94 -3.25 20.66 -25.66
N VAL A 95 -2.90 19.46 -26.11
CA VAL A 95 -3.46 18.20 -25.62
C VAL A 95 -2.49 17.64 -24.60
N TYR A 96 -2.99 17.14 -23.49
CA TYR A 96 -2.16 16.46 -22.50
C TYR A 96 -2.85 15.22 -21.95
N PHE A 97 -2.01 14.25 -21.60
CA PHE A 97 -2.39 13.05 -20.87
C PHE A 97 -1.60 13.04 -19.57
N SER A 98 -2.26 12.81 -18.45
CA SER A 98 -1.65 12.68 -17.13
C SER A 98 -2.06 11.37 -16.48
N GLY A 99 -1.11 10.74 -15.83
CA GLY A 99 -1.35 9.55 -15.01
C GLY A 99 -0.79 9.75 -13.62
N ASP A 100 -1.64 9.54 -12.60
CA ASP A 100 -1.25 9.64 -11.20
C ASP A 100 -1.21 8.26 -10.54
N ASN A 101 -0.24 8.05 -9.65
CA ASN A 101 -0.04 6.81 -8.89
C ASN A 101 0.04 5.55 -9.78
N LEU A 102 0.78 5.64 -10.89
CA LEU A 102 0.78 4.60 -11.93
C LEU A 102 1.25 3.26 -11.41
N PHE A 103 2.30 3.24 -10.60
CA PHE A 103 2.80 2.04 -9.94
C PHE A 103 3.57 2.38 -8.67
N THR A 104 3.61 1.43 -7.77
CA THR A 104 4.45 1.46 -6.55
C THR A 104 5.19 0.13 -6.45
N ILE A 105 6.49 0.19 -6.26
CA ILE A 105 7.35 -0.97 -6.00
C ILE A 105 7.75 -0.90 -4.54
N THR A 106 7.41 -1.92 -3.76
CA THR A 106 7.66 -1.96 -2.31
C THR A 106 7.76 -3.41 -1.83
N PRO A 107 8.58 -3.73 -0.84
CA PRO A 107 8.56 -5.01 -0.14
C PRO A 107 7.39 -5.13 0.84
N TYR A 108 6.73 -4.02 1.19
CA TYR A 108 5.59 -4.01 2.11
C TYR A 108 4.41 -4.81 1.55
N ARG A 109 3.82 -5.69 2.36
CA ARG A 109 2.73 -6.59 1.95
C ARG A 109 1.35 -5.93 1.97
N GLY A 110 1.20 -4.80 2.66
CA GLY A 110 -0.05 -4.03 2.68
C GLY A 110 -0.29 -3.22 1.41
N TYR A 111 -1.39 -2.50 1.37
CA TYR A 111 -1.83 -1.74 0.18
C TYR A 111 -1.04 -0.47 -0.08
N ASN A 112 -0.54 0.17 0.97
CA ASN A 112 0.20 1.42 0.85
C ASN A 112 1.27 1.51 1.94
N PRO A 113 2.57 1.68 1.59
CA PRO A 113 3.62 1.84 2.59
C PRO A 113 3.60 3.20 3.31
N GLU A 114 2.95 4.21 2.74
CA GLU A 114 2.75 5.52 3.38
C GLU A 114 1.45 5.53 4.16
N VAL A 115 1.50 5.00 5.37
CA VAL A 115 0.31 4.88 6.21
C VAL A 115 0.45 5.68 7.50
N SER A 116 -0.68 6.16 7.97
CA SER A 116 -0.84 6.72 9.30
C SER A 116 -2.16 6.25 9.92
N TYR A 117 -2.15 6.00 11.23
CA TYR A 117 -3.35 5.56 11.92
C TYR A 117 -4.49 6.58 11.74
N LYS A 118 -5.59 6.13 11.12
CA LYS A 118 -6.78 6.97 10.83
C LYS A 118 -6.42 8.34 10.23
N SER A 119 -5.43 8.40 9.36
CA SER A 119 -4.92 9.65 8.78
C SER A 119 -4.38 10.66 9.82
N SER A 120 -3.97 10.18 10.98
CA SER A 120 -3.40 11.01 12.03
C SER A 120 -1.90 11.20 11.82
N ASN A 121 -1.45 12.44 11.77
CA ASN A 121 -0.02 12.77 11.71
C ASN A 121 0.74 12.43 13.01
N LEU A 122 0.01 12.09 14.09
CA LEU A 122 0.60 11.75 15.39
C LEU A 122 1.01 10.27 15.49
N MET A 123 0.52 9.43 14.57
CA MET A 123 0.83 7.99 14.54
C MET A 123 1.16 7.54 13.11
N PRO A 124 2.27 8.04 12.53
CA PRO A 124 2.75 7.58 11.24
C PRO A 124 3.26 6.14 11.36
N GLY A 125 3.21 5.40 10.24
CA GLY A 125 3.75 4.03 10.20
C GLY A 125 2.88 2.97 10.90
N PHE A 126 1.59 3.24 11.10
CA PHE A 126 0.65 2.29 11.69
C PHE A 126 -0.46 1.96 10.68
N ASP A 127 -0.42 0.77 10.08
CA ASP A 127 -1.41 0.34 9.09
C ASP A 127 -2.57 -0.42 9.74
N TRP A 128 -3.71 0.25 9.85
CA TRP A 128 -4.98 -0.33 10.31
C TRP A 128 -5.89 -0.80 9.16
N GLY A 129 -5.35 -0.99 7.97
CA GLY A 129 -6.13 -1.32 6.78
C GLY A 129 -6.45 -0.07 5.96
N CYS A 130 -5.41 0.65 5.57
CA CYS A 130 -5.55 1.81 4.70
C CYS A 130 -6.06 1.41 3.32
N TYR A 131 -6.92 2.24 2.75
CA TYR A 131 -7.41 2.04 1.39
C TYR A 131 -6.27 2.21 0.37
N PRO A 132 -6.21 1.36 -0.66
CA PRO A 132 -5.18 1.48 -1.69
C PRO A 132 -5.32 2.80 -2.47
N LEU A 133 -4.19 3.39 -2.85
CA LEU A 133 -4.18 4.59 -3.67
C LEU A 133 -4.75 4.28 -5.06
N ALA A 134 -5.71 5.10 -5.49
CA ALA A 134 -6.30 4.98 -6.81
C ALA A 134 -5.30 5.42 -7.89
N ARG A 135 -5.27 4.69 -9.00
CA ARG A 135 -4.63 5.15 -10.25
C ARG A 135 -5.60 6.06 -10.98
N ILE A 136 -5.15 7.23 -11.36
CA ILE A 136 -5.98 8.22 -12.05
C ILE A 136 -5.36 8.50 -13.41
N TYR A 137 -6.15 8.44 -14.45
CA TYR A 137 -5.76 8.82 -15.81
C TYR A 137 -6.61 10.00 -16.25
N SER A 138 -5.97 11.06 -16.68
CA SER A 138 -6.62 12.29 -17.10
C SER A 138 -6.21 12.64 -18.53
N LEU A 139 -7.17 13.00 -19.36
CA LEU A 139 -6.95 13.57 -20.68
C LEU A 139 -7.50 14.99 -20.67
N GLY A 140 -6.69 15.95 -21.08
CA GLY A 140 -7.10 17.34 -21.07
C GLY A 140 -6.74 18.06 -22.36
N LEU A 141 -7.50 19.12 -22.62
CA LEU A 141 -7.36 20.01 -23.78
C LEU A 141 -7.36 21.45 -23.31
N ASN A 142 -6.30 22.20 -23.61
CA ASN A 142 -6.23 23.64 -23.36
C ASN A 142 -6.31 24.39 -24.70
N LEU A 143 -7.31 25.23 -24.84
CA LEU A 143 -7.54 26.09 -26.01
C LEU A 143 -7.34 27.55 -25.61
N THR A 144 -6.61 28.31 -26.43
CA THR A 144 -6.49 29.75 -26.32
C THR A 144 -6.95 30.38 -27.63
N PHE A 145 -7.90 31.28 -27.52
CA PHE A 145 -8.47 32.00 -28.65
C PHE A 145 -7.79 33.37 -28.86
#